data_5d241e198f1361d65a8d5fa6b884e115
#
_entry.id   5d241e198f1361d65a8d5fa6b884e115
#
_cell.length_a   1.000
_cell.length_b   1.000
_cell.length_c   1.000
_cell.angle_alpha   90.00
_cell.angle_beta   90.00
_cell.angle_gamma   90.00
#
_symmetry.space_group_name_H-M   'P 1'
#
loop_
_entity.id
_entity.type
_entity.pdbx_description
1 polymer ?
#
loop_
_entity_poly.entity_id
_entity_poly.type
_entity_poly.pdbx_seq_one_letter_code
_entity_poly.pdbx_strand_id
1 'polypeptide(L)'
;LHPDLNPGDPVAANRFRAVSEAFEVLVDAQRRAAYDRGETRPRESAVPEIGFEGFDFSAEVRVGRAGFQDIFAGVLGRRPAAREGAHRGEDLEESVRITFDESFHPTRRRLHVGRLDRCDACGGAGTRAIGPVACPECAGTGQVRSHRGRMIFSRRCGQCGGSGSLSAQACALCAGEGRVMQSDWLDVELPAGVNEGSRIRLAGAGNTGQRGGEPGDFILVVHVDAHPLYRREGEDLHCQIPITITEAALGGHVEVQTPEGAVVIEIPAGTQTGQRFRLRKRGLPRIGDRGRGDLYVEARVWVPRVQDDESRELLREFARRNPDNPRRQAPLAPAAGQKGS
;
A
#
# COMPACT_ATOMS: atom_id res chain seq x y z
N LEU A 1 -0.77 -51.84 -23.37
CA LEU A 1 -1.58 -50.78 -24.01
C LEU A 1 -0.73 -49.66 -24.64
N HIS A 2 0.63 -49.67 -24.44
CA HIS A 2 1.48 -48.63 -25.02
C HIS A 2 1.57 -48.81 -26.56
N PRO A 3 1.39 -47.73 -27.35
CA PRO A 3 1.40 -47.85 -28.79
C PRO A 3 2.72 -48.38 -29.36
N ASP A 4 3.87 -48.18 -28.68
CA ASP A 4 5.17 -48.69 -29.11
C ASP A 4 5.35 -50.19 -28.90
N LEU A 5 4.55 -50.79 -27.99
CA LEU A 5 4.52 -52.23 -27.76
C LEU A 5 3.49 -52.94 -28.67
N ASN A 6 2.61 -52.16 -29.32
CA ASN A 6 1.59 -52.64 -30.25
C ASN A 6 1.53 -51.72 -31.46
N PRO A 7 2.59 -51.66 -32.26
CA PRO A 7 2.68 -50.77 -33.44
C PRO A 7 1.61 -51.16 -34.47
N GLY A 8 0.75 -50.22 -34.83
CA GLY A 8 -0.29 -50.43 -35.82
C GLY A 8 -1.65 -50.89 -35.31
N ASP A 9 -1.82 -51.07 -33.99
CA ASP A 9 -3.12 -51.40 -33.37
C ASP A 9 -3.88 -50.15 -32.97
N PRO A 10 -4.90 -49.68 -33.75
CA PRO A 10 -5.69 -48.51 -33.39
C PRO A 10 -6.50 -48.66 -32.13
N VAL A 11 -6.83 -49.88 -31.68
CA VAL A 11 -7.57 -50.16 -30.49
C VAL A 11 -6.69 -49.94 -29.24
N ALA A 12 -5.43 -50.36 -29.30
CA ALA A 12 -4.47 -50.13 -28.24
C ALA A 12 -4.15 -48.66 -28.09
N ALA A 13 -4.00 -47.90 -29.19
CA ALA A 13 -3.78 -46.46 -29.21
C ALA A 13 -4.97 -45.68 -28.60
N ASN A 14 -6.19 -46.04 -28.95
CA ASN A 14 -7.41 -45.41 -28.39
C ASN A 14 -7.60 -45.72 -26.89
N ARG A 15 -7.33 -46.95 -26.48
CA ARG A 15 -7.38 -47.32 -25.03
C ARG A 15 -6.30 -46.59 -24.23
N PHE A 16 -5.11 -46.46 -24.77
CA PHE A 16 -4.04 -45.69 -24.09
C PHE A 16 -4.42 -44.21 -23.94
N ARG A 17 -5.01 -43.61 -24.98
CA ARG A 17 -5.50 -42.22 -24.89
C ARG A 17 -6.57 -42.04 -23.84
N ALA A 18 -7.58 -42.92 -23.77
CA ALA A 18 -8.64 -42.89 -22.79
C ALA A 18 -8.11 -43.03 -21.37
N VAL A 19 -7.12 -43.88 -21.12
CA VAL A 19 -6.49 -44.07 -19.80
C VAL A 19 -5.68 -42.80 -19.44
N SER A 20 -4.98 -42.17 -20.36
CA SER A 20 -4.23 -40.97 -20.13
C SER A 20 -5.15 -39.78 -19.78
N GLU A 21 -6.26 -39.64 -20.48
CA GLU A 21 -7.28 -38.60 -20.20
C GLU A 21 -7.92 -38.80 -18.82
N ALA A 22 -8.27 -40.05 -18.46
CA ALA A 22 -8.80 -40.38 -17.15
C ALA A 22 -7.80 -40.08 -16.04
N PHE A 23 -6.52 -40.38 -16.27
CA PHE A 23 -5.45 -40.12 -15.32
C PHE A 23 -5.26 -38.61 -15.07
N GLU A 24 -5.28 -37.76 -16.15
CA GLU A 24 -5.18 -36.31 -16.02
C GLU A 24 -6.31 -35.69 -15.19
N VAL A 25 -7.52 -36.22 -15.29
CA VAL A 25 -8.67 -35.78 -14.48
C VAL A 25 -8.53 -36.19 -13.03
N LEU A 26 -8.01 -37.39 -12.77
CA LEU A 26 -7.94 -37.96 -11.40
C LEU A 26 -6.78 -37.42 -10.57
N VAL A 27 -5.68 -36.98 -11.19
CA VAL A 27 -4.47 -36.48 -10.50
C VAL A 27 -4.68 -35.06 -9.97
N ASP A 28 -5.52 -34.25 -10.61
CA ASP A 28 -5.80 -32.89 -10.18
C ASP A 28 -7.09 -32.82 -9.36
N ALA A 29 -6.98 -32.49 -8.07
CA ALA A 29 -8.11 -32.42 -7.15
C ALA A 29 -9.22 -31.46 -7.61
N GLN A 30 -8.88 -30.36 -8.30
CA GLN A 30 -9.85 -29.42 -8.81
C GLN A 30 -10.58 -29.95 -10.05
N ARG A 31 -9.87 -30.62 -10.95
CA ARG A 31 -10.45 -31.26 -12.13
C ARG A 31 -11.32 -32.44 -11.76
N ARG A 32 -10.90 -33.23 -10.77
CA ARG A 32 -11.70 -34.32 -10.22
C ARG A 32 -13.01 -33.77 -9.62
N ALA A 33 -12.95 -32.72 -8.81
CA ALA A 33 -14.15 -32.12 -8.23
C ALA A 33 -15.08 -31.51 -9.31
N ALA A 34 -14.56 -30.96 -10.39
CA ALA A 34 -15.36 -30.46 -11.51
C ALA A 34 -15.99 -31.61 -12.34
N TYR A 35 -15.27 -32.72 -12.52
CA TYR A 35 -15.78 -33.93 -13.15
C TYR A 35 -16.91 -34.57 -12.32
N ASP A 36 -16.71 -34.68 -10.99
CA ASP A 36 -17.71 -35.22 -10.06
C ASP A 36 -19.00 -34.37 -10.01
N ARG A 37 -18.90 -33.04 -10.33
CA ARG A 37 -20.06 -32.15 -10.46
C ARG A 37 -20.71 -32.15 -11.86
N GLY A 38 -20.18 -32.89 -12.82
CA GLY A 38 -20.71 -32.98 -14.18
C GLY A 38 -20.46 -31.72 -15.03
N GLU A 39 -19.55 -30.82 -14.63
CA GLU A 39 -19.29 -29.53 -15.28
C GLU A 39 -18.27 -29.61 -16.45
N THR A 40 -17.62 -30.75 -16.63
CA THR A 40 -16.57 -30.90 -17.65
C THR A 40 -17.03 -31.76 -18.84
N ARG A 41 -17.35 -31.09 -19.94
CA ARG A 41 -17.11 -31.70 -21.27
C ARG A 41 -15.61 -31.62 -21.56
N PRO A 42 -15.00 -32.67 -22.16
CA PRO A 42 -13.58 -32.61 -22.55
C PRO A 42 -13.42 -31.46 -23.54
N ARG A 43 -12.75 -30.40 -23.09
CA ARG A 43 -12.24 -29.35 -23.98
C ARG A 43 -11.04 -29.96 -24.69
N GLU A 44 -11.02 -29.92 -26.00
CA GLU A 44 -9.81 -30.07 -26.80
C GLU A 44 -8.78 -29.04 -26.32
N SER A 45 -8.02 -29.40 -25.29
CA SER A 45 -6.85 -28.63 -24.88
C SER A 45 -5.79 -28.88 -25.91
N ALA A 46 -5.29 -27.84 -26.56
CA ALA A 46 -4.11 -27.89 -27.41
C ALA A 46 -2.97 -28.47 -26.57
N VAL A 47 -2.77 -29.75 -26.70
CA VAL A 47 -1.61 -30.47 -26.16
C VAL A 47 -0.39 -29.89 -26.89
N PRO A 48 0.64 -29.39 -26.17
CA PRO A 48 1.88 -29.02 -26.86
C PRO A 48 2.37 -30.28 -27.57
N GLU A 49 2.47 -30.18 -28.91
CA GLU A 49 2.96 -31.29 -29.76
C GLU A 49 4.39 -31.62 -29.33
N ILE A 50 4.53 -32.58 -28.43
CA ILE A 50 5.80 -33.21 -28.07
C ILE A 50 5.91 -34.46 -28.95
N GLY A 51 6.67 -34.34 -30.03
CA GLY A 51 6.96 -35.47 -30.90
C GLY A 51 8.05 -36.35 -30.28
N PHE A 52 7.82 -37.66 -30.25
CA PHE A 52 8.85 -38.66 -30.02
C PHE A 52 9.51 -38.96 -31.34
N GLU A 53 10.83 -38.67 -31.51
CA GLU A 53 11.56 -38.84 -32.77
C GLU A 53 12.30 -40.19 -32.88
N GLY A 54 12.37 -40.96 -31.76
CA GLY A 54 13.02 -42.27 -31.79
C GLY A 54 14.09 -42.48 -30.72
N PHE A 55 14.82 -43.55 -30.85
CA PHE A 55 15.93 -43.92 -29.95
C PHE A 55 17.27 -43.65 -30.62
N ASP A 56 18.18 -43.00 -29.91
CA ASP A 56 19.58 -42.87 -30.31
C ASP A 56 20.39 -44.03 -29.70
N PHE A 57 20.86 -44.93 -30.53
CA PHE A 57 21.68 -46.10 -30.17
C PHE A 57 23.19 -45.81 -30.20
N SER A 58 23.60 -44.59 -30.51
CA SER A 58 25.01 -44.21 -30.66
C SER A 58 25.75 -43.98 -29.35
N ALA A 59 25.05 -43.89 -28.20
CA ALA A 59 25.65 -43.68 -26.91
C ALA A 59 25.47 -44.86 -25.95
N GLU A 60 26.58 -45.46 -25.48
CA GLU A 60 26.60 -46.43 -24.40
C GLU A 60 26.31 -45.75 -23.04
N VAL A 61 25.07 -45.74 -22.59
CA VAL A 61 24.69 -45.21 -21.30
C VAL A 61 24.32 -46.34 -20.33
N ARG A 62 25.07 -46.47 -19.26
CA ARG A 62 24.70 -47.34 -18.12
C ARG A 62 23.46 -46.80 -17.46
N VAL A 63 22.31 -47.41 -17.66
CA VAL A 63 21.03 -47.00 -17.08
C VAL A 63 20.99 -47.47 -15.63
N GLY A 64 21.21 -46.58 -14.69
CA GLY A 64 20.77 -46.79 -13.28
C GLY A 64 19.24 -46.80 -13.24
N ARG A 65 18.64 -47.60 -12.31
CA ARG A 65 17.20 -47.71 -12.06
C ARG A 65 16.60 -46.34 -11.57
N ALA A 66 16.47 -45.35 -12.45
CA ALA A 66 15.63 -44.20 -12.20
C ALA A 66 14.25 -44.49 -12.81
N GLY A 67 13.21 -44.38 -12.00
CA GLY A 67 11.87 -44.76 -12.41
C GLY A 67 11.34 -43.89 -13.55
N PHE A 68 10.56 -44.54 -14.43
CA PHE A 68 9.88 -43.91 -15.59
C PHE A 68 9.11 -42.64 -15.23
N GLN A 69 8.72 -42.47 -13.97
CA GLN A 69 7.98 -41.29 -13.44
C GLN A 69 8.81 -40.00 -13.45
N ASP A 70 10.13 -40.06 -13.19
CA ASP A 70 10.98 -38.85 -13.15
C ASP A 70 11.26 -38.28 -14.54
N ILE A 71 11.13 -39.12 -15.57
CA ILE A 71 11.34 -38.69 -16.97
C ILE A 71 10.14 -37.87 -17.46
N PHE A 72 8.93 -38.26 -17.10
CA PHE A 72 7.70 -37.56 -17.52
C PHE A 72 7.44 -36.27 -16.78
N ALA A 73 7.73 -36.21 -15.46
CA ALA A 73 7.51 -35.02 -14.65
C ALA A 73 8.28 -33.78 -15.15
N GLY A 74 9.47 -33.99 -15.73
CA GLY A 74 10.29 -32.90 -16.23
C GLY A 74 9.92 -32.38 -17.62
N VAL A 75 9.13 -33.13 -18.39
CA VAL A 75 8.74 -32.76 -19.76
C VAL A 75 7.39 -32.04 -19.79
N LEU A 76 6.47 -32.40 -18.87
CA LEU A 76 5.11 -31.83 -18.81
C LEU A 76 5.01 -30.60 -17.90
N GLY A 77 6.04 -30.28 -17.11
CA GLY A 77 5.98 -29.28 -16.02
C GLY A 77 6.14 -27.80 -16.38
N ARG A 78 6.36 -27.44 -17.64
CA ARG A 78 6.38 -26.02 -18.04
C ARG A 78 5.16 -25.69 -18.89
N ARG A 79 4.13 -25.16 -18.22
CA ARG A 79 3.06 -24.41 -18.88
C ARG A 79 3.72 -23.28 -19.71
N PRO A 80 3.34 -23.08 -20.98
CA PRO A 80 3.67 -21.85 -21.66
C PRO A 80 3.10 -20.71 -20.80
N ALA A 81 3.94 -19.75 -20.42
CA ALA A 81 3.51 -18.57 -19.71
C ALA A 81 2.35 -17.96 -20.52
N ALA A 82 1.16 -17.97 -19.93
CA ALA A 82 0.02 -17.27 -20.49
C ALA A 82 0.50 -15.84 -20.78
N ARG A 83 0.21 -15.32 -21.96
CA ARG A 83 0.44 -13.90 -22.26
C ARG A 83 -0.40 -13.14 -21.26
N GLU A 84 0.22 -12.75 -20.16
CA GLU A 84 -0.41 -11.91 -19.15
C GLU A 84 -0.88 -10.63 -19.85
N GLY A 85 -2.16 -10.30 -19.67
CA GLY A 85 -2.78 -9.11 -20.22
C GLY A 85 -2.15 -7.82 -19.67
N ALA A 86 -2.69 -6.68 -20.04
CA ALA A 86 -2.34 -5.40 -19.47
C ALA A 86 -2.62 -5.39 -17.96
N HIS A 87 -1.62 -5.03 -17.14
CA HIS A 87 -1.77 -4.92 -15.70
C HIS A 87 -1.64 -3.47 -15.27
N ARG A 88 -2.53 -3.03 -14.41
CA ARG A 88 -2.44 -1.71 -13.79
C ARG A 88 -1.15 -1.60 -12.99
N GLY A 89 -0.55 -0.42 -12.97
CA GLY A 89 0.60 -0.09 -12.14
C GLY A 89 0.25 -0.10 -10.65
N GLU A 90 1.25 -0.34 -9.83
CA GLU A 90 1.12 -0.29 -8.38
C GLU A 90 0.98 1.14 -7.90
N ASP A 91 0.17 1.34 -6.88
CA ASP A 91 0.08 2.62 -6.19
C ASP A 91 1.38 2.86 -5.39
N LEU A 92 1.81 4.10 -5.31
CA LEU A 92 2.95 4.53 -4.49
C LEU A 92 2.44 5.28 -3.28
N GLU A 93 3.00 4.97 -2.11
CA GLU A 93 2.68 5.67 -0.88
C GLU A 93 3.94 6.31 -0.31
N GLU A 94 3.87 7.61 -0.06
CA GLU A 94 4.92 8.37 0.64
C GLU A 94 4.33 9.17 1.79
N SER A 95 5.18 9.59 2.72
CA SER A 95 4.78 10.42 3.84
C SER A 95 5.48 11.77 3.81
N VAL A 96 4.74 12.82 4.17
CA VAL A 96 5.29 14.16 4.34
C VAL A 96 4.97 14.66 5.75
N ARG A 97 5.93 15.32 6.36
CA ARG A 97 5.75 15.98 7.64
C ARG A 97 5.60 17.49 7.41
N ILE A 98 4.57 18.06 8.03
CA ILE A 98 4.30 19.50 7.99
C ILE A 98 4.18 20.02 9.43
N THR A 99 4.47 21.30 9.60
CA THR A 99 4.24 21.97 10.88
C THR A 99 2.75 22.19 11.13
N PHE A 100 2.38 22.39 12.38
CA PHE A 100 1.01 22.74 12.76
C PHE A 100 0.54 24.00 12.02
N ASP A 101 1.37 25.04 11.93
CA ASP A 101 1.03 26.30 11.26
C ASP A 101 0.78 26.14 9.76
N GLU A 102 1.54 25.25 9.10
CA GLU A 102 1.32 24.92 7.70
C GLU A 102 -0.04 24.27 7.44
N SER A 103 -0.64 23.62 8.44
CA SER A 103 -1.96 23.03 8.31
C SER A 103 -3.11 24.05 8.20
N PHE A 104 -2.86 25.33 8.53
CA PHE A 104 -3.86 26.41 8.42
C PHE A 104 -4.02 26.98 7.02
N HIS A 105 -3.00 26.81 6.17
CA HIS A 105 -2.97 27.42 4.84
C HIS A 105 -2.74 26.38 3.76
N PRO A 106 -3.31 26.57 2.56
CA PRO A 106 -2.95 25.72 1.43
C PRO A 106 -1.44 25.84 1.17
N THR A 107 -0.76 24.70 1.17
CA THR A 107 0.70 24.67 1.00
C THR A 107 1.05 23.78 -0.18
N ARG A 108 1.99 24.23 -1.04
CA ARG A 108 2.54 23.41 -2.11
C ARG A 108 3.84 22.76 -1.65
N ARG A 109 3.94 21.44 -1.84
CA ARG A 109 5.16 20.68 -1.58
C ARG A 109 5.66 20.06 -2.86
N ARG A 110 6.92 20.22 -3.11
CA ARG A 110 7.62 19.58 -4.21
C ARG A 110 8.37 18.36 -3.68
N LEU A 111 7.94 17.19 -4.12
CA LEU A 111 8.46 15.90 -3.66
C LEU A 111 9.29 15.27 -4.77
N HIS A 112 10.39 14.61 -4.40
CA HIS A 112 11.21 13.86 -5.33
C HIS A 112 10.82 12.38 -5.22
N VAL A 113 10.07 11.89 -6.20
CA VAL A 113 9.47 10.57 -6.18
C VAL A 113 10.16 9.66 -7.18
N GLY A 114 10.61 8.50 -6.70
CA GLY A 114 11.08 7.42 -7.56
C GLY A 114 9.94 6.51 -7.96
N ARG A 115 9.70 6.37 -9.27
CA ARG A 115 8.66 5.49 -9.79
C ARG A 115 9.11 4.70 -11.00
N LEU A 116 8.46 3.58 -11.25
CA LEU A 116 8.60 2.85 -12.50
C LEU A 116 7.85 3.59 -13.60
N ASP A 117 8.59 4.15 -14.54
CA ASP A 117 8.01 4.83 -15.69
C ASP A 117 8.24 4.04 -16.98
N ARG A 118 7.52 4.43 -18.01
CA ARG A 118 7.56 3.79 -19.31
C ARG A 118 8.97 3.85 -19.90
N CYS A 119 9.50 2.73 -20.31
CA CYS A 119 10.81 2.70 -20.95
C CYS A 119 10.77 3.38 -22.32
N ASP A 120 11.47 4.51 -22.49
CA ASP A 120 11.53 5.28 -23.73
C ASP A 120 12.14 4.49 -24.89
N ALA A 121 13.10 3.59 -24.59
CA ALA A 121 13.79 2.81 -25.60
C ALA A 121 12.89 1.80 -26.33
N CYS A 122 11.86 1.26 -25.69
CA CYS A 122 10.90 0.33 -26.28
C CYS A 122 9.46 0.81 -26.26
N GLY A 123 9.22 2.03 -25.77
CA GLY A 123 7.87 2.59 -25.66
C GLY A 123 6.94 1.78 -24.76
N GLY A 124 7.46 1.11 -23.74
CA GLY A 124 6.69 0.26 -22.82
C GLY A 124 6.45 -1.17 -23.31
N ALA A 125 6.88 -1.54 -24.51
CA ALA A 125 6.64 -2.87 -25.07
C ALA A 125 7.48 -3.98 -24.41
N GLY A 126 8.56 -3.62 -23.72
CA GLY A 126 9.54 -4.59 -23.20
C GLY A 126 10.43 -5.21 -24.25
N THR A 127 10.08 -5.10 -25.52
CA THR A 127 10.81 -5.67 -26.64
C THR A 127 11.09 -4.62 -27.70
N ARG A 128 12.15 -4.82 -28.46
CA ARG A 128 12.46 -4.04 -29.65
C ARG A 128 12.35 -4.93 -30.87
N ALA A 129 11.73 -4.43 -31.94
CA ALA A 129 11.69 -5.11 -33.20
C ALA A 129 13.13 -5.24 -33.76
N ILE A 130 13.49 -6.44 -34.14
CA ILE A 130 14.69 -6.76 -34.87
C ILE A 130 14.26 -7.40 -36.21
N GLY A 131 15.09 -7.32 -37.25
CA GLY A 131 14.81 -8.08 -38.48
C GLY A 131 14.72 -9.58 -38.15
N PRO A 132 14.15 -10.41 -39.01
CA PRO A 132 14.05 -11.84 -38.78
C PRO A 132 15.46 -12.47 -38.66
N VAL A 133 15.80 -12.84 -37.41
CA VAL A 133 17.09 -13.48 -37.08
C VAL A 133 16.80 -14.92 -36.65
N ALA A 134 17.66 -15.85 -37.06
CA ALA A 134 17.53 -17.24 -36.60
C ALA A 134 17.51 -17.32 -35.07
N CYS A 135 16.55 -18.07 -34.54
CA CYS A 135 16.40 -18.21 -33.10
C CYS A 135 17.64 -18.92 -32.50
N PRO A 136 18.34 -18.33 -31.54
CA PRO A 136 19.56 -18.90 -30.98
C PRO A 136 19.30 -20.20 -30.18
N GLU A 137 18.15 -20.37 -29.57
CA GLU A 137 17.80 -21.54 -28.76
C GLU A 137 17.61 -22.79 -29.64
N CYS A 138 16.99 -22.66 -30.81
CA CYS A 138 16.74 -23.78 -31.72
C CYS A 138 17.58 -23.73 -33.00
N ALA A 139 18.50 -22.80 -33.12
CA ALA A 139 19.34 -22.58 -34.32
C ALA A 139 18.52 -22.53 -35.63
N GLY A 140 17.34 -21.94 -35.59
CA GLY A 140 16.46 -21.78 -36.76
C GLY A 140 15.49 -22.93 -37.02
N THR A 141 15.55 -24.04 -36.26
CA THR A 141 14.72 -25.23 -36.53
C THR A 141 13.27 -25.11 -36.01
N GLY A 142 12.99 -24.17 -35.12
CA GLY A 142 11.70 -24.04 -34.49
C GLY A 142 11.44 -25.06 -33.39
N GLN A 143 12.30 -26.04 -33.18
CA GLN A 143 12.16 -27.13 -32.23
C GLN A 143 13.43 -27.29 -31.40
N VAL A 144 13.27 -27.61 -30.12
CA VAL A 144 14.39 -27.95 -29.23
C VAL A 144 14.37 -29.45 -28.98
N ARG A 145 15.48 -30.12 -29.26
CA ARG A 145 15.67 -31.54 -29.00
C ARG A 145 16.30 -31.74 -27.62
N SER A 146 15.78 -32.66 -26.86
CA SER A 146 16.33 -33.09 -25.59
C SER A 146 16.57 -34.58 -25.56
N HIS A 147 17.77 -34.98 -25.15
CA HIS A 147 18.14 -36.38 -24.99
C HIS A 147 17.98 -36.81 -23.52
N ARG A 148 17.28 -37.89 -23.29
CA ARG A 148 17.24 -38.56 -21.97
C ARG A 148 17.55 -40.04 -22.16
N GLY A 149 18.72 -40.42 -21.76
CA GLY A 149 19.23 -41.75 -22.07
C GLY A 149 19.30 -41.96 -23.58
N ARG A 150 18.65 -43.01 -24.09
CA ARG A 150 18.56 -43.32 -25.53
C ARG A 150 17.31 -42.74 -26.22
N MET A 151 16.53 -41.94 -25.51
CA MET A 151 15.30 -41.37 -26.05
C MET A 151 15.54 -39.90 -26.46
N ILE A 152 15.08 -39.57 -27.66
CA ILE A 152 15.12 -38.21 -28.21
C ILE A 152 13.69 -37.66 -28.16
N PHE A 153 13.53 -36.54 -27.52
CA PHE A 153 12.27 -35.80 -27.46
C PHE A 153 12.45 -34.49 -28.19
N SER A 154 11.52 -34.13 -29.03
CA SER A 154 11.43 -32.80 -29.61
C SER A 154 10.25 -32.03 -28.99
N ARG A 155 10.45 -30.77 -28.76
CA ARG A 155 9.40 -29.85 -28.35
C ARG A 155 9.50 -28.56 -29.13
N ARG A 156 8.38 -27.90 -29.31
CA ARG A 156 8.34 -26.55 -29.88
C ARG A 156 9.25 -25.62 -29.07
N CYS A 157 10.10 -24.86 -29.75
CA CYS A 157 11.00 -23.91 -29.09
C CYS A 157 10.19 -22.82 -28.38
N GLY A 158 10.40 -22.70 -27.08
CA GLY A 158 9.68 -21.71 -26.25
C GLY A 158 10.01 -20.26 -26.60
N GLN A 159 11.23 -20.02 -27.10
CA GLN A 159 11.69 -18.66 -27.39
C GLN A 159 11.08 -18.10 -28.70
N CYS A 160 11.01 -18.91 -29.77
CA CYS A 160 10.45 -18.47 -31.05
C CYS A 160 9.01 -18.96 -31.31
N GLY A 161 8.41 -19.69 -30.37
CA GLY A 161 7.07 -20.27 -30.55
C GLY A 161 6.96 -21.24 -31.75
N GLY A 162 8.05 -21.86 -32.17
CA GLY A 162 8.09 -22.79 -33.29
C GLY A 162 8.36 -22.16 -34.65
N SER A 163 8.52 -20.84 -34.79
CA SER A 163 8.77 -20.15 -36.06
C SER A 163 10.20 -20.31 -36.57
N GLY A 164 11.14 -20.73 -35.74
CA GLY A 164 12.57 -20.79 -36.07
C GLY A 164 13.27 -19.43 -36.10
N SER A 165 12.55 -18.33 -36.11
CA SER A 165 13.10 -16.98 -36.16
C SER A 165 12.53 -16.09 -35.06
N LEU A 166 13.30 -15.08 -34.66
CA LEU A 166 12.88 -14.03 -33.76
C LEU A 166 12.71 -12.72 -34.53
N SER A 167 11.60 -12.06 -34.38
CA SER A 167 11.34 -10.73 -34.92
C SER A 167 11.46 -9.64 -33.89
N ALA A 168 11.58 -10.00 -32.61
CA ALA A 168 11.73 -9.08 -31.49
C ALA A 168 12.72 -9.62 -30.44
N GLN A 169 13.48 -8.72 -29.85
CA GLN A 169 14.44 -9.02 -28.78
C GLN A 169 14.03 -8.24 -27.52
N ALA A 170 14.30 -8.80 -26.35
CA ALA A 170 14.11 -8.08 -25.10
C ALA A 170 14.87 -6.74 -25.11
N CYS A 171 14.23 -5.68 -24.68
CA CYS A 171 14.84 -4.36 -24.60
C CYS A 171 15.98 -4.37 -23.56
N ALA A 172 17.19 -4.03 -23.98
CA ALA A 172 18.36 -4.06 -23.12
C ALA A 172 18.25 -3.06 -21.94
N LEU A 173 17.55 -1.91 -22.14
CA LEU A 173 17.42 -0.90 -21.10
C LEU A 173 16.52 -1.33 -19.93
N CYS A 174 15.41 -1.99 -20.23
CA CYS A 174 14.43 -2.44 -19.23
C CYS A 174 14.45 -3.97 -19.02
N ALA A 175 15.40 -4.70 -19.59
CA ALA A 175 15.53 -6.15 -19.48
C ALA A 175 14.23 -6.93 -19.81
N GLY A 176 13.37 -6.37 -20.64
CA GLY A 176 12.10 -6.98 -21.05
C GLY A 176 10.88 -6.52 -20.25
N GLU A 177 11.04 -5.76 -19.18
CA GLU A 177 9.91 -5.31 -18.34
C GLU A 177 9.04 -4.22 -18.98
N GLY A 178 9.58 -3.45 -19.90
CA GLY A 178 8.89 -2.31 -20.51
C GLY A 178 8.88 -1.04 -19.65
N ARG A 179 9.43 -1.10 -18.43
CA ARG A 179 9.48 -0.01 -17.46
C ARG A 179 10.89 0.16 -16.92
N VAL A 180 11.22 1.36 -16.52
CA VAL A 180 12.49 1.72 -15.89
C VAL A 180 12.25 2.58 -14.67
N MET A 181 13.10 2.47 -13.66
CA MET A 181 13.04 3.36 -12.51
C MET A 181 13.45 4.75 -12.96
N GLN A 182 12.58 5.73 -12.75
CA GLN A 182 12.80 7.13 -13.03
C GLN A 182 12.45 7.96 -11.82
N SER A 183 13.18 9.04 -11.58
CA SER A 183 12.93 9.95 -10.48
C SER A 183 12.46 11.29 -11.02
N ASP A 184 11.28 11.70 -10.62
CA ASP A 184 10.65 12.94 -11.03
C ASP A 184 10.28 13.81 -9.84
N TRP A 185 10.13 15.11 -10.12
CA TRP A 185 9.59 16.05 -9.17
C TRP A 185 8.07 16.12 -9.31
N LEU A 186 7.37 15.88 -8.21
CA LEU A 186 5.91 15.95 -8.15
C LEU A 186 5.49 17.12 -7.27
N ASP A 187 4.74 18.06 -7.84
CA ASP A 187 4.16 19.19 -7.09
C ASP A 187 2.80 18.76 -6.52
N VAL A 188 2.71 18.70 -5.19
CA VAL A 188 1.50 18.31 -4.46
C VAL A 188 0.95 19.49 -3.72
N GLU A 189 -0.33 19.78 -3.91
CA GLU A 189 -1.05 20.82 -3.18
C GLU A 189 -1.74 20.20 -1.95
N LEU A 190 -1.30 20.64 -0.77
CA LEU A 190 -1.89 20.27 0.51
C LEU A 190 -3.01 21.27 0.82
N PRO A 191 -4.26 20.84 0.94
CA PRO A 191 -5.34 21.76 1.30
C PRO A 191 -5.21 22.22 2.74
N ALA A 192 -5.75 23.41 3.04
CA ALA A 192 -5.86 23.85 4.42
C ALA A 192 -6.75 22.91 5.24
N GLY A 193 -6.40 22.74 6.50
CA GLY A 193 -7.14 21.88 7.43
C GLY A 193 -6.75 20.41 7.42
N VAL A 194 -5.70 20.00 6.70
CA VAL A 194 -5.22 18.61 6.70
C VAL A 194 -4.98 18.11 8.14
N ASN A 195 -5.36 16.85 8.36
CA ASN A 195 -5.22 16.17 9.65
C ASN A 195 -4.00 15.27 9.68
N GLU A 196 -3.59 14.87 10.89
CA GLU A 196 -2.69 13.74 11.06
C GLU A 196 -3.26 12.51 10.35
N GLY A 197 -2.44 11.84 9.52
CA GLY A 197 -2.85 10.68 8.74
C GLY A 197 -3.73 10.98 7.52
N SER A 198 -3.92 12.25 7.14
CA SER A 198 -4.65 12.61 5.91
C SER A 198 -3.97 12.02 4.69
N ARG A 199 -4.75 11.39 3.82
CA ARG A 199 -4.27 10.75 2.59
C ARG A 199 -4.69 11.57 1.37
N ILE A 200 -3.71 12.12 0.67
CA ILE A 200 -3.94 12.90 -0.55
C ILE A 200 -3.59 12.04 -1.74
N ARG A 201 -4.57 11.77 -2.58
CA ARG A 201 -4.43 10.91 -3.77
C ARG A 201 -4.22 11.76 -5.01
N LEU A 202 -3.14 11.47 -5.74
CA LEU A 202 -2.90 11.98 -7.08
C LEU A 202 -3.09 10.84 -8.06
N ALA A 203 -4.18 10.91 -8.81
CA ALA A 203 -4.53 9.86 -9.76
C ALA A 203 -3.49 9.75 -10.88
N GLY A 204 -3.09 8.52 -11.20
CA GLY A 204 -2.17 8.22 -12.28
C GLY A 204 -0.71 8.64 -12.06
N ALA A 205 -0.34 9.09 -10.86
CA ALA A 205 1.02 9.51 -10.52
C ALA A 205 1.87 8.40 -9.87
N GLY A 206 1.34 7.18 -9.74
CA GLY A 206 2.05 5.99 -9.27
C GLY A 206 2.91 5.32 -10.35
N ASN A 207 3.23 4.05 -10.14
CA ASN A 207 3.98 3.25 -11.11
C ASN A 207 3.20 3.06 -12.41
N THR A 208 3.88 3.14 -13.54
CA THR A 208 3.28 2.83 -14.85
C THR A 208 2.89 1.35 -14.94
N GLY A 209 1.73 1.07 -15.50
CA GLY A 209 1.24 -0.28 -15.72
C GLY A 209 2.08 -1.06 -16.72
N GLN A 210 2.00 -2.38 -16.65
CA GLN A 210 2.69 -3.26 -17.59
C GLN A 210 1.88 -3.43 -18.87
N ARG A 211 2.57 -3.56 -20.01
CA ARG A 211 1.98 -3.89 -21.32
C ARG A 211 0.79 -2.99 -21.72
N GLY A 212 0.91 -1.70 -21.41
CA GLY A 212 -0.15 -0.73 -21.72
C GLY A 212 -1.27 -0.65 -20.69
N GLY A 213 -1.06 -1.23 -19.50
CA GLY A 213 -1.97 -1.06 -18.37
C GLY A 213 -1.95 0.38 -17.86
N GLU A 214 -3.02 0.78 -17.20
CA GLU A 214 -3.16 2.09 -16.58
C GLU A 214 -2.12 2.28 -15.47
N PRO A 215 -1.62 3.50 -15.23
CA PRO A 215 -0.76 3.78 -14.10
C PRO A 215 -1.51 3.62 -12.77
N GLY A 216 -0.76 3.35 -11.71
CA GLY A 216 -1.24 3.43 -10.34
C GLY A 216 -1.40 4.88 -9.88
N ASP A 217 -1.78 5.07 -8.64
CA ASP A 217 -1.93 6.37 -8.01
C ASP A 217 -0.77 6.66 -7.05
N PHE A 218 -0.50 7.93 -6.83
CA PHE A 218 0.39 8.36 -5.76
C PHE A 218 -0.44 8.80 -4.56
N ILE A 219 -0.15 8.25 -3.40
CA ILE A 219 -0.84 8.52 -2.14
C ILE A 219 0.15 9.18 -1.19
N LEU A 220 -0.11 10.43 -0.83
CA LEU A 220 0.67 11.16 0.15
C LEU A 220 0.00 11.13 1.51
N VAL A 221 0.68 10.56 2.50
CA VAL A 221 0.24 10.55 3.91
C VAL A 221 0.84 11.75 4.61
N VAL A 222 -0.02 12.59 5.17
CA VAL A 222 0.41 13.82 5.85
C VAL A 222 0.54 13.57 7.36
N HIS A 223 1.71 13.89 7.91
CA HIS A 223 1.96 13.93 9.35
C HIS A 223 2.06 15.38 9.80
N VAL A 224 1.29 15.74 10.83
CA VAL A 224 1.25 17.11 11.37
C VAL A 224 1.97 17.12 12.72
N ASP A 225 2.97 17.98 12.86
CA ASP A 225 3.69 18.12 14.11
C ASP A 225 2.77 18.67 15.20
N ALA A 226 2.93 18.15 16.43
CA ALA A 226 2.19 18.65 17.58
C ALA A 226 2.62 20.09 17.92
N HIS A 227 1.65 20.96 18.23
CA HIS A 227 1.94 22.31 18.67
C HIS A 227 2.05 22.39 20.22
N PRO A 228 3.01 23.13 20.78
CA PRO A 228 3.20 23.20 22.24
C PRO A 228 2.02 23.84 22.99
N LEU A 229 1.28 24.74 22.36
CA LEU A 229 0.17 25.47 22.99
C LEU A 229 -1.19 24.92 22.61
N TYR A 230 -1.36 24.36 21.41
CA TYR A 230 -2.66 23.96 20.89
C TYR A 230 -2.77 22.46 20.81
N ARG A 231 -3.85 21.92 21.36
CA ARG A 231 -4.28 20.55 21.14
C ARG A 231 -5.43 20.56 20.14
N ARG A 232 -5.30 19.78 19.11
CA ARG A 232 -6.31 19.64 18.06
C ARG A 232 -7.31 18.55 18.41
N GLU A 233 -8.60 18.82 18.23
CA GLU A 233 -9.70 17.83 18.28
C GLU A 233 -10.61 18.04 17.07
N GLY A 234 -10.36 17.26 15.99
CA GLY A 234 -11.02 17.50 14.69
C GLY A 234 -10.58 18.81 14.07
N GLU A 235 -11.52 19.73 13.82
CA GLU A 235 -11.25 21.10 13.36
C GLU A 235 -11.15 22.11 14.53
N ASP A 236 -11.54 21.70 15.74
CA ASP A 236 -11.49 22.55 16.91
C ASP A 236 -10.10 22.51 17.55
N LEU A 237 -9.75 23.62 18.19
CA LEU A 237 -8.50 23.78 18.93
C LEU A 237 -8.78 23.98 20.41
N HIS A 238 -7.92 23.44 21.24
CA HIS A 238 -7.93 23.60 22.67
C HIS A 238 -6.60 24.17 23.13
N CYS A 239 -6.64 25.21 23.95
CA CYS A 239 -5.46 25.75 24.61
C CYS A 239 -5.77 26.09 26.06
N GLN A 240 -4.72 26.16 26.90
CA GLN A 240 -4.82 26.61 28.27
C GLN A 240 -4.11 27.94 28.40
N ILE A 241 -4.76 28.87 29.14
CA ILE A 241 -4.15 30.15 29.47
C ILE A 241 -4.02 30.31 30.98
N PRO A 242 -2.87 30.77 31.47
CA PRO A 242 -2.76 31.17 32.88
C PRO A 242 -3.47 32.51 33.07
N ILE A 243 -4.30 32.58 34.08
CA ILE A 243 -4.91 33.81 34.58
C ILE A 243 -4.54 34.01 36.05
N THR A 244 -4.40 35.23 36.46
CA THR A 244 -4.11 35.56 37.90
C THR A 244 -5.31 35.34 38.79
N ILE A 245 -5.10 35.22 40.10
CA ILE A 245 -6.20 35.13 41.08
C ILE A 245 -7.09 36.37 41.01
N THR A 246 -6.49 37.55 40.78
CA THR A 246 -7.20 38.83 40.68
C THR A 246 -8.09 38.89 39.45
N GLU A 247 -7.58 38.47 38.28
CA GLU A 247 -8.39 38.36 37.07
C GLU A 247 -9.50 37.32 37.21
N ALA A 248 -9.22 36.20 37.87
CA ALA A 248 -10.23 35.17 38.11
C ALA A 248 -11.33 35.67 39.05
N ALA A 249 -10.97 36.40 40.11
CA ALA A 249 -11.92 36.87 41.14
C ALA A 249 -12.72 38.09 40.69
N LEU A 250 -12.06 39.07 40.06
CA LEU A 250 -12.66 40.37 39.75
C LEU A 250 -13.15 40.47 38.29
N GLY A 251 -12.74 39.50 37.46
CA GLY A 251 -12.89 39.58 36.04
C GLY A 251 -11.82 40.49 35.41
N GLY A 252 -11.76 40.51 34.09
CA GLY A 252 -10.79 41.30 33.34
C GLY A 252 -10.68 40.93 31.89
N HIS A 253 -9.76 41.59 31.21
CA HIS A 253 -9.45 41.33 29.82
C HIS A 253 -8.10 40.63 29.74
N VAL A 254 -8.06 39.47 29.08
CA VAL A 254 -6.84 38.68 28.91
C VAL A 254 -6.57 38.48 27.45
N GLU A 255 -5.33 38.71 27.04
CA GLU A 255 -4.86 38.47 25.68
C GLU A 255 -4.55 37.00 25.51
N VAL A 256 -5.18 36.38 24.48
CA VAL A 256 -4.98 35.00 24.09
C VAL A 256 -4.31 34.96 22.76
N GLN A 257 -3.19 34.26 22.67
CA GLN A 257 -2.56 33.99 21.38
C GLN A 257 -3.43 33.00 20.59
N THR A 258 -3.72 33.33 19.35
CA THR A 258 -4.40 32.43 18.42
C THR A 258 -3.49 32.21 17.20
N PRO A 259 -3.67 31.18 16.40
CA PRO A 259 -2.87 30.96 15.18
C PRO A 259 -2.92 32.12 14.17
N GLU A 260 -3.93 32.99 14.29
CA GLU A 260 -4.11 34.17 13.40
C GLU A 260 -3.69 35.49 14.06
N GLY A 261 -3.17 35.43 15.27
CA GLY A 261 -2.78 36.61 16.04
C GLY A 261 -3.45 36.67 17.41
N ALA A 262 -3.11 37.68 18.18
CA ALA A 262 -3.63 37.87 19.53
C ALA A 262 -5.08 38.35 19.51
N VAL A 263 -5.89 37.81 20.42
CA VAL A 263 -7.29 38.20 20.62
C VAL A 263 -7.53 38.47 22.11
N VAL A 264 -8.15 39.57 22.45
CA VAL A 264 -8.53 39.87 23.82
C VAL A 264 -9.88 39.24 24.13
N ILE A 265 -9.95 38.47 25.24
CA ILE A 265 -11.17 37.88 25.74
C ILE A 265 -11.53 38.48 27.08
N GLU A 266 -12.82 38.62 27.35
CA GLU A 266 -13.35 39.03 28.64
C GLU A 266 -13.47 37.81 29.55
N ILE A 267 -12.85 37.88 30.71
CA ILE A 267 -12.95 36.88 31.79
C ILE A 267 -13.98 37.35 32.80
N PRO A 268 -15.11 36.65 33.00
CA PRO A 268 -16.10 37.02 34.00
C PRO A 268 -15.56 36.90 35.42
N ALA A 269 -16.03 37.77 36.31
CA ALA A 269 -15.70 37.66 37.72
C ALA A 269 -16.18 36.30 38.29
N GLY A 270 -15.35 35.69 39.14
CA GLY A 270 -15.62 34.38 39.72
C GLY A 270 -15.23 33.18 38.81
N THR A 271 -14.45 33.42 37.75
CA THR A 271 -13.95 32.37 36.85
C THR A 271 -13.12 31.34 37.63
N GLN A 272 -13.41 30.05 37.41
CA GLN A 272 -12.72 28.95 38.07
C GLN A 272 -11.72 28.28 37.09
N THR A 273 -10.71 27.60 37.67
CA THR A 273 -9.81 26.76 36.89
C THR A 273 -10.60 25.68 36.15
N GLY A 274 -10.32 25.47 34.87
CA GLY A 274 -11.02 24.51 34.01
C GLY A 274 -12.23 25.07 33.26
N GLN A 275 -12.60 26.33 33.56
CA GLN A 275 -13.67 27.01 32.81
C GLN A 275 -13.24 27.29 31.41
N ARG A 276 -14.10 26.98 30.42
CA ARG A 276 -13.80 27.06 28.98
C ARG A 276 -14.53 28.22 28.33
N PHE A 277 -13.77 28.98 27.54
CA PHE A 277 -14.26 30.09 26.72
C PHE A 277 -14.19 29.70 25.26
N ARG A 278 -15.27 29.82 24.51
CA ARG A 278 -15.35 29.48 23.12
C ARG A 278 -15.15 30.69 22.23
N LEU A 279 -14.10 30.67 21.43
CA LEU A 279 -13.83 31.63 20.38
C LEU A 279 -14.28 31.06 19.04
N ARG A 280 -15.41 31.55 18.56
CA ARG A 280 -16.04 31.02 17.35
C ARG A 280 -15.16 31.28 16.11
N LYS A 281 -15.08 30.29 15.20
CA LYS A 281 -14.35 30.37 13.91
C LYS A 281 -12.85 30.70 14.06
N ARG A 282 -12.24 30.33 15.19
CA ARG A 282 -10.79 30.49 15.44
C ARG A 282 -10.04 29.15 15.47
N GLY A 283 -10.70 28.08 15.09
CA GLY A 283 -10.08 26.76 14.87
C GLY A 283 -9.54 26.61 13.44
N LEU A 284 -9.27 25.35 13.07
CA LEU A 284 -8.75 24.99 11.76
C LEU A 284 -9.81 25.15 10.66
N PRO A 285 -9.38 25.46 9.44
CA PRO A 285 -10.27 25.41 8.29
C PRO A 285 -10.73 23.98 8.02
N ARG A 286 -11.96 23.82 7.51
CA ARG A 286 -12.51 22.54 7.07
C ARG A 286 -12.09 22.23 5.65
N ILE A 287 -11.70 20.99 5.41
CA ILE A 287 -11.34 20.56 4.05
C ILE A 287 -12.61 20.57 3.18
N GLY A 288 -12.54 21.25 2.04
CA GLY A 288 -13.65 21.28 1.06
C GLY A 288 -14.83 22.18 1.43
N ASP A 289 -14.86 22.79 2.61
CA ASP A 289 -15.91 23.72 3.05
C ASP A 289 -15.30 25.09 3.37
N ARG A 290 -16.12 26.16 3.32
CA ARG A 290 -15.70 27.52 3.72
C ARG A 290 -15.78 27.74 5.23
N GLY A 291 -16.06 26.68 6.01
CA GLY A 291 -16.19 26.73 7.45
C GLY A 291 -14.85 26.61 8.18
N ARG A 292 -14.86 26.97 9.45
CA ARG A 292 -13.74 26.78 10.40
C ARG A 292 -14.28 26.21 11.70
N GLY A 293 -13.44 25.47 12.40
CA GLY A 293 -13.68 25.07 13.78
C GLY A 293 -13.58 26.25 14.75
N ASP A 294 -13.69 25.97 16.02
CA ASP A 294 -13.63 26.94 17.10
C ASP A 294 -12.36 26.73 17.94
N LEU A 295 -11.97 27.76 18.68
CA LEU A 295 -10.90 27.66 19.67
C LEU A 295 -11.52 27.67 21.08
N TYR A 296 -11.26 26.64 21.84
CA TYR A 296 -11.63 26.53 23.24
C TYR A 296 -10.43 26.88 24.12
N VAL A 297 -10.60 27.95 24.87
CA VAL A 297 -9.60 28.48 25.79
C VAL A 297 -9.99 28.08 27.22
N GLU A 298 -9.17 27.26 27.86
CA GLU A 298 -9.38 26.79 29.21
C GLU A 298 -8.58 27.68 30.18
N ALA A 299 -9.25 28.30 31.14
CA ALA A 299 -8.62 29.11 32.15
C ALA A 299 -7.90 28.23 33.19
N ARG A 300 -6.67 28.57 33.51
CA ARG A 300 -5.88 27.97 34.58
C ARG A 300 -5.46 29.04 35.55
N VAL A 301 -6.09 29.06 36.72
CA VAL A 301 -5.76 30.06 37.76
C VAL A 301 -4.36 29.82 38.27
N TRP A 302 -3.52 30.85 38.16
CA TRP A 302 -2.17 30.86 38.70
C TRP A 302 -2.10 31.58 40.01
N VAL A 303 -1.60 30.91 41.05
CA VAL A 303 -1.40 31.49 42.38
C VAL A 303 0.03 32.01 42.50
N PRO A 304 0.25 33.32 42.66
CA PRO A 304 1.59 33.89 42.80
C PRO A 304 2.20 33.51 44.16
N ARG A 305 3.53 33.49 44.23
CA ARG A 305 4.22 33.35 45.51
C ARG A 305 4.14 34.66 46.26
N VAL A 306 3.61 34.58 47.47
CA VAL A 306 3.53 35.74 48.37
C VAL A 306 4.91 35.96 49.00
N GLN A 307 5.52 37.13 48.78
CA GLN A 307 6.89 37.41 49.20
C GLN A 307 6.98 38.29 50.46
N ASP A 308 5.97 39.11 50.73
CA ASP A 308 5.95 40.08 51.83
C ASP A 308 4.84 39.78 52.82
N ASP A 309 4.98 40.34 54.02
CA ASP A 309 4.04 40.12 55.12
C ASP A 309 2.72 40.91 54.96
N GLU A 310 2.77 42.06 54.29
CA GLU A 310 1.59 42.85 54.00
C GLU A 310 0.63 42.14 53.08
N SER A 311 1.16 41.57 51.98
CA SER A 311 0.35 40.72 51.09
C SER A 311 -0.23 39.48 51.79
N ARG A 312 0.51 38.89 52.74
CA ARG A 312 -0.02 37.78 53.54
C ARG A 312 -1.20 38.22 54.44
N GLU A 313 -1.11 39.42 54.99
CA GLU A 313 -2.16 39.97 55.88
C GLU A 313 -3.42 40.30 55.08
N LEU A 314 -3.28 40.91 53.90
CA LEU A 314 -4.37 41.18 52.97
C LEU A 314 -5.08 39.87 52.53
N LEU A 315 -4.34 38.83 52.22
CA LEU A 315 -4.92 37.52 51.86
C LEU A 315 -5.65 36.87 53.04
N ARG A 316 -5.17 37.03 54.28
CA ARG A 316 -5.86 36.55 55.48
C ARG A 316 -7.16 37.32 55.72
N GLU A 317 -7.15 38.64 55.51
CA GLU A 317 -8.34 39.46 55.59
C GLU A 317 -9.35 39.08 54.47
N PHE A 318 -8.91 38.91 53.27
CA PHE A 318 -9.75 38.44 52.18
C PHE A 318 -10.42 37.11 52.53
N ALA A 319 -9.66 36.13 53.04
CA ALA A 319 -10.19 34.83 53.46
C ALA A 319 -11.21 34.93 54.60
N ARG A 320 -11.07 35.89 55.55
CA ARG A 320 -12.06 36.13 56.61
C ARG A 320 -13.35 36.69 56.05
N ARG A 321 -13.29 37.55 55.06
CA ARG A 321 -14.47 38.17 54.44
C ARG A 321 -15.19 37.24 53.45
N ASN A 322 -14.45 36.25 52.89
CA ASN A 322 -14.96 35.29 51.91
C ASN A 322 -14.75 33.85 52.43
N PRO A 323 -15.58 33.39 53.38
CA PRO A 323 -15.36 32.11 54.05
C PRO A 323 -15.79 30.87 53.26
N ASP A 324 -15.96 30.97 51.94
CA ASP A 324 -16.37 29.87 51.10
C ASP A 324 -15.38 28.69 51.17
N ASN A 325 -15.94 27.51 51.39
CA ASN A 325 -15.14 26.29 51.45
C ASN A 325 -15.45 25.37 50.24
N PRO A 326 -14.60 25.35 49.22
CA PRO A 326 -14.83 24.56 48.01
C PRO A 326 -14.91 23.06 48.29
N ARG A 327 -14.33 22.57 49.38
CA ARG A 327 -14.39 21.15 49.77
C ARG A 327 -15.77 20.70 50.20
N ARG A 328 -16.67 21.62 50.59
CA ARG A 328 -18.06 21.30 50.89
C ARG A 328 -18.95 21.17 49.67
N GLN A 329 -18.51 21.73 48.53
CA GLN A 329 -19.25 21.73 47.28
C GLN A 329 -18.78 20.59 46.36
N ALA A 330 -17.57 20.07 46.56
CA ALA A 330 -17.07 18.95 45.78
C ALA A 330 -17.66 17.64 46.32
N PRO A 331 -18.33 16.80 45.53
CA PRO A 331 -18.70 15.46 45.95
C PRO A 331 -17.39 14.70 46.27
N LEU A 332 -17.25 14.30 47.54
CA LEU A 332 -16.17 13.42 47.98
C LEU A 332 -16.26 12.15 47.14
N ALA A 333 -15.29 11.94 46.24
CA ALA A 333 -15.14 10.64 45.61
C ALA A 333 -15.05 9.58 46.71
N PRO A 334 -15.82 8.48 46.67
CA PRO A 334 -15.72 7.43 47.67
C PRO A 334 -14.27 6.97 47.70
N ALA A 335 -13.70 6.91 48.92
CA ALA A 335 -12.36 6.40 49.15
C ALA A 335 -12.24 5.03 48.47
N ALA A 336 -11.31 4.91 47.52
CA ALA A 336 -11.01 3.64 46.90
C ALA A 336 -10.70 2.64 48.01
N GLY A 337 -11.59 1.64 48.17
CA GLY A 337 -11.50 0.66 49.24
C GLY A 337 -10.13 -0.02 49.19
N GLN A 338 -9.42 0.08 50.29
CA GLN A 338 -8.31 -0.81 50.61
C GLN A 338 -8.82 -2.25 50.49
N LYS A 339 -8.50 -2.93 49.42
CA LYS A 339 -8.56 -4.38 49.39
C LYS A 339 -7.42 -4.87 50.29
N GLY A 340 -7.77 -5.22 51.50
CA GLY A 340 -6.91 -5.98 52.38
C GLY A 340 -6.70 -7.40 51.90
N SER A 341 -5.50 -7.84 52.15
CA SER A 341 -4.96 -9.21 52.25
C SER A 341 -5.16 -10.15 51.09
#